data_785efff4802dcd1e83f9c56489a63bf6
#
_entry.id   785efff4802dcd1e83f9c56489a63bf6
#
_cell.length_a   1.000
_cell.length_b   1.000
_cell.length_c   1.000
_cell.angle_alpha   90.00
_cell.angle_beta   90.00
_cell.angle_gamma   90.00
#
_symmetry.space_group_name_H-M   'P 1'
#
loop_
_entity.id
_entity.type
_entity.pdbx_description
1 polymer ?
#
loop_
_entity_poly.entity_id
_entity_poly.type
_entity_poly.pdbx_seq_one_letter_code
_entity_poly.pdbx_strand_id
1 'polypeptide(L)'
;MINSSEWKEFRIGDIFEVSGSKTTSKIHLEKIGAGKYPYITTQATNNGIAGYYDFYTEMGNCLTIDSAVLGSCFYQKDNFSASDHVEILRPKKFTLNSKLALYFTSLFNKNIVILGYSYTKKRNQIRIKNEIVKLPVNNLGEIDFDFMESFIKAVQKECIKGVDSYLAKNIATTKELIK
;
A
#
# COMPACT_ATOMS: atom_id res chain seq x y z
N MET A 1 14.75 -20.12 3.02
CA MET A 1 14.75 -19.13 1.91
C MET A 1 13.53 -19.40 1.04
N ILE A 2 12.80 -18.35 0.61
CA ILE A 2 11.70 -18.50 -0.33
C ILE A 2 12.30 -18.72 -1.71
N ASN A 3 11.95 -19.84 -2.34
CA ASN A 3 12.34 -20.10 -3.73
C ASN A 3 11.41 -19.29 -4.65
N SER A 4 11.92 -18.20 -5.20
CA SER A 4 11.16 -17.35 -6.14
C SER A 4 11.38 -17.71 -7.61
N SER A 5 12.06 -18.83 -7.89
CA SER A 5 12.35 -19.27 -9.28
C SER A 5 11.09 -19.63 -10.08
N GLU A 6 10.02 -20.00 -9.39
CA GLU A 6 8.73 -20.39 -10.00
C GLU A 6 7.72 -19.23 -10.09
N TRP A 7 8.09 -18.02 -9.61
CA TRP A 7 7.20 -16.86 -9.69
C TRP A 7 7.07 -16.36 -11.13
N LYS A 8 5.85 -16.02 -11.51
CA LYS A 8 5.55 -15.52 -12.87
C LYS A 8 5.43 -14.01 -12.91
N GLU A 9 5.61 -13.46 -14.08
CA GLU A 9 5.46 -12.04 -14.37
C GLU A 9 4.02 -11.71 -14.74
N PHE A 10 3.51 -10.63 -14.13
CA PHE A 10 2.17 -10.10 -14.37
C PHE A 10 2.25 -8.59 -14.57
N ARG A 11 1.39 -8.05 -15.44
CA ARG A 11 1.19 -6.61 -15.52
C ARG A 11 0.25 -6.17 -14.41
N ILE A 12 0.54 -5.03 -13.76
CA ILE A 12 -0.38 -4.47 -12.75
C ILE A 12 -1.77 -4.26 -13.35
N GLY A 13 -1.86 -3.78 -14.60
CA GLY A 13 -3.13 -3.56 -15.29
C GLY A 13 -3.96 -4.83 -15.54
N ASP A 14 -3.37 -6.02 -15.50
CA ASP A 14 -4.11 -7.28 -15.61
C ASP A 14 -4.73 -7.70 -14.27
N ILE A 15 -4.12 -7.28 -13.15
CA ILE A 15 -4.53 -7.61 -11.78
C ILE A 15 -5.49 -6.55 -11.22
N PHE A 16 -5.20 -5.28 -11.49
CA PHE A 16 -5.95 -4.13 -10.99
C PHE A 16 -6.54 -3.29 -12.12
N GLU A 17 -7.72 -2.77 -11.88
CA GLU A 17 -8.23 -1.61 -12.59
C GLU A 17 -7.50 -0.38 -12.07
N VAL A 18 -6.91 0.41 -12.97
CA VAL A 18 -6.15 1.62 -12.64
C VAL A 18 -6.88 2.82 -13.21
N SER A 19 -7.27 3.75 -12.33
CA SER A 19 -7.97 4.99 -12.69
C SER A 19 -7.43 6.18 -11.88
N GLY A 20 -7.66 7.39 -12.36
CA GLY A 20 -7.45 8.60 -11.56
C GLY A 20 -8.54 8.76 -10.51
N SER A 21 -8.21 9.41 -9.39
CA SER A 21 -9.19 9.79 -8.37
C SER A 21 -10.12 10.91 -8.85
N LYS A 22 -11.31 11.01 -8.26
CA LYS A 22 -12.17 12.19 -8.36
C LYS A 22 -11.56 13.29 -7.50
N THR A 23 -10.87 14.23 -8.15
CA THR A 23 -10.17 15.31 -7.46
C THR A 23 -11.10 16.14 -6.59
N THR A 24 -10.75 16.30 -5.33
CA THR A 24 -11.46 17.16 -4.37
C THR A 24 -10.51 18.26 -3.90
N SER A 25 -10.92 19.51 -4.00
CA SER A 25 -10.07 20.61 -3.53
C SER A 25 -10.05 20.69 -1.99
N LYS A 26 -8.91 20.98 -1.42
CA LYS A 26 -8.76 21.16 0.03
C LYS A 26 -9.66 22.28 0.57
N ILE A 27 -9.80 23.38 -0.17
CA ILE A 27 -10.67 24.50 0.18
C ILE A 27 -12.13 24.06 0.33
N HIS A 28 -12.60 23.16 -0.55
CA HIS A 28 -13.95 22.59 -0.43
C HIS A 28 -14.12 21.79 0.85
N LEU A 29 -13.14 20.95 1.17
CA LEU A 29 -13.15 20.11 2.37
C LEU A 29 -13.07 20.96 3.67
N GLU A 30 -12.28 22.02 3.68
CA GLU A 30 -12.18 22.95 4.81
C GLU A 30 -13.51 23.68 5.09
N LYS A 31 -14.31 23.96 4.06
CA LYS A 31 -15.65 24.55 4.22
C LYS A 31 -16.67 23.53 4.79
N ILE A 32 -16.52 22.24 4.47
CA ILE A 32 -17.36 21.19 5.03
C ILE A 32 -17.03 20.95 6.50
N GLY A 33 -15.75 20.98 6.86
CA GLY A 33 -15.28 20.80 8.21
C GLY A 33 -14.63 19.45 8.48
N ALA A 34 -14.07 19.34 9.69
CA ALA A 34 -13.38 18.13 10.15
C ALA A 34 -14.35 16.96 10.29
N GLY A 35 -13.89 15.74 10.00
CA GLY A 35 -14.67 14.53 10.06
C GLY A 35 -13.80 13.27 10.10
N LYS A 36 -14.33 12.13 9.67
CA LYS A 36 -13.69 10.81 9.79
C LYS A 36 -13.04 10.30 8.50
N TYR A 37 -13.33 10.92 7.34
CA TYR A 37 -12.83 10.44 6.06
C TYR A 37 -11.47 11.05 5.75
N PRO A 38 -10.43 10.25 5.44
CA PRO A 38 -9.12 10.76 5.11
C PRO A 38 -9.13 11.53 3.79
N TYR A 39 -8.29 12.56 3.72
CA TYR A 39 -7.95 13.26 2.48
C TYR A 39 -6.57 12.81 2.01
N ILE A 40 -6.54 12.09 0.92
CA ILE A 40 -5.34 11.49 0.35
C ILE A 40 -4.69 12.46 -0.64
N THR A 41 -3.38 12.64 -0.50
CA THR A 41 -2.56 13.49 -1.37
C THR A 41 -1.33 12.73 -1.88
N THR A 42 -0.47 13.42 -2.61
CA THR A 42 0.78 12.87 -3.16
C THR A 42 1.92 12.81 -2.13
N GLN A 43 1.66 13.02 -0.85
CA GLN A 43 2.71 12.89 0.17
C GLN A 43 3.16 11.44 0.36
N ALA A 44 4.46 11.25 0.57
CA ALA A 44 5.08 9.94 0.70
C ALA A 44 5.01 9.34 2.12
N THR A 45 4.41 10.05 3.07
CA THR A 45 4.33 9.68 4.49
C THR A 45 2.90 9.61 4.97
N ASN A 46 2.68 9.12 6.19
CA ASN A 46 1.36 9.09 6.84
C ASN A 46 0.27 8.46 5.96
N ASN A 47 0.57 7.37 5.26
CA ASN A 47 -0.37 6.68 4.35
C ASN A 47 -1.00 7.62 3.28
N GLY A 48 -0.31 8.69 2.89
CA GLY A 48 -0.82 9.72 1.97
C GLY A 48 -1.82 10.69 2.59
N ILE A 49 -2.14 10.58 3.89
CA ILE A 49 -3.21 11.32 4.57
C ILE A 49 -2.75 12.71 4.97
N ALA A 50 -3.36 13.75 4.40
CA ALA A 50 -3.11 15.16 4.73
C ALA A 50 -4.11 15.76 5.72
N GLY A 51 -5.19 15.07 6.04
CA GLY A 51 -6.21 15.52 6.99
C GLY A 51 -7.44 14.61 6.98
N TYR A 52 -8.43 14.93 7.81
CA TYR A 52 -9.68 14.19 7.91
C TYR A 52 -10.86 15.16 7.84
N TYR A 53 -11.86 14.83 6.99
CA TYR A 53 -13.03 15.68 6.70
C TYR A 53 -14.32 14.86 6.71
N ASP A 54 -15.46 15.53 6.81
CA ASP A 54 -16.76 14.84 6.80
C ASP A 54 -17.32 14.69 5.38
N PHE A 55 -16.46 14.33 4.44
CA PHE A 55 -16.81 14.15 3.03
C PHE A 55 -15.87 13.16 2.35
N TYR A 56 -16.43 12.35 1.43
CA TYR A 56 -15.64 11.46 0.58
C TYR A 56 -16.22 11.38 -0.84
N THR A 57 -15.35 11.10 -1.80
CA THR A 57 -15.68 10.88 -3.21
C THR A 57 -15.29 9.49 -3.70
N GLU A 58 -14.44 8.80 -2.96
CA GLU A 58 -13.90 7.49 -3.32
C GLU A 58 -14.27 6.44 -2.30
N MET A 59 -14.60 5.25 -2.80
CA MET A 59 -14.80 4.07 -1.96
C MET A 59 -13.45 3.51 -1.53
N GLY A 60 -13.35 3.11 -0.28
CA GLY A 60 -12.19 2.44 0.26
C GLY A 60 -11.92 1.05 -0.30
N ASN A 61 -11.15 0.27 0.43
CA ASN A 61 -10.67 -1.06 0.07
C ASN A 61 -9.95 -1.09 -1.29
N CYS A 62 -9.03 -0.15 -1.49
CA CYS A 62 -8.22 -0.03 -2.69
C CYS A 62 -6.78 0.38 -2.36
N LEU A 63 -5.89 0.30 -3.34
CA LEU A 63 -4.57 0.90 -3.25
C LEU A 63 -4.59 2.27 -3.92
N THR A 64 -3.80 3.20 -3.39
CA THR A 64 -3.54 4.49 -4.03
C THR A 64 -2.07 4.61 -4.39
N ILE A 65 -1.77 5.25 -5.51
CA ILE A 65 -0.40 5.56 -5.94
C ILE A 65 -0.31 7.05 -6.24
N ASP A 66 0.72 7.70 -5.68
CA ASP A 66 1.12 9.04 -6.05
C ASP A 66 1.69 9.05 -7.48
N SER A 67 1.11 9.81 -8.39
CA SER A 67 1.60 9.94 -9.76
C SER A 67 2.37 11.23 -10.04
N ALA A 68 2.61 12.06 -9.02
CA ALA A 68 3.26 13.36 -9.18
C ALA A 68 4.72 13.39 -8.72
N VAL A 69 5.06 12.70 -7.63
CA VAL A 69 6.36 12.84 -6.94
C VAL A 69 7.17 11.54 -7.00
N LEU A 70 7.00 10.64 -6.05
CA LEU A 70 7.79 9.42 -5.92
C LEU A 70 7.08 8.16 -6.44
N GLY A 71 5.78 8.17 -6.52
CA GLY A 71 5.00 6.99 -6.87
C GLY A 71 4.70 6.08 -5.68
N SER A 72 4.66 6.64 -4.47
CA SER A 72 4.37 5.90 -3.23
C SER A 72 3.01 5.24 -3.28
N CYS A 73 2.95 3.97 -2.85
CA CYS A 73 1.73 3.17 -2.83
C CYS A 73 1.25 2.96 -1.39
N PHE A 74 -0.06 3.16 -1.17
CA PHE A 74 -0.69 2.97 0.13
C PHE A 74 -2.02 2.24 0.03
N TYR A 75 -2.43 1.55 1.11
CA TYR A 75 -3.74 0.94 1.23
C TYR A 75 -4.72 1.87 1.91
N GLN A 76 -5.83 2.16 1.22
CA GLN A 76 -6.94 2.92 1.77
C GLN A 76 -8.06 1.95 2.16
N LYS A 77 -8.20 1.70 3.46
CA LYS A 77 -9.22 0.81 4.00
C LYS A 77 -10.61 1.44 3.93
N ASP A 78 -10.70 2.69 4.35
CA ASP A 78 -11.95 3.43 4.50
C ASP A 78 -12.21 4.30 3.28
N ASN A 79 -13.44 4.78 3.11
CA ASN A 79 -13.80 5.76 2.10
C ASN A 79 -13.01 7.05 2.31
N PHE A 80 -12.65 7.74 1.24
CA PHE A 80 -11.75 8.88 1.28
C PHE A 80 -12.06 9.92 0.19
N SER A 81 -11.49 11.11 0.33
CA SER A 81 -11.35 12.09 -0.74
C SER A 81 -9.89 12.17 -1.17
N ALA A 82 -9.61 12.57 -2.41
CA ALA A 82 -8.25 12.67 -2.89
C ALA A 82 -7.98 13.98 -3.63
N SER A 83 -6.72 14.43 -3.61
CA SER A 83 -6.22 15.48 -4.48
C SER A 83 -6.04 14.95 -5.91
N ASP A 84 -5.65 15.82 -6.82
CA ASP A 84 -5.13 15.44 -8.13
C ASP A 84 -3.87 14.57 -7.99
N HIS A 85 -3.52 13.88 -9.06
CA HIS A 85 -2.35 13.00 -9.13
C HIS A 85 -2.35 11.82 -8.13
N VAL A 86 -3.50 11.42 -7.63
CA VAL A 86 -3.68 10.18 -6.88
C VAL A 86 -4.36 9.15 -7.79
N GLU A 87 -3.64 8.09 -8.11
CA GLU A 87 -4.17 6.98 -8.89
C GLU A 87 -4.75 5.92 -7.98
N ILE A 88 -5.86 5.31 -8.37
CA ILE A 88 -6.58 4.29 -7.61
C ILE A 88 -6.42 2.95 -8.31
N LEU A 89 -6.07 1.92 -7.55
CA LEU A 89 -5.96 0.54 -8.01
C LEU A 89 -7.00 -0.31 -7.29
N ARG A 90 -7.99 -0.80 -8.04
CA ARG A 90 -9.02 -1.71 -7.54
C ARG A 90 -8.78 -3.11 -8.08
N PRO A 91 -8.80 -4.16 -7.22
CA PRO A 91 -8.62 -5.54 -7.68
C PRO A 91 -9.72 -5.94 -8.66
N LYS A 92 -9.34 -6.68 -9.74
CA LYS A 92 -10.30 -7.12 -10.77
C LYS A 92 -10.99 -8.44 -10.45
N LYS A 93 -10.25 -9.41 -9.90
CA LYS A 93 -10.70 -10.81 -9.75
C LYS A 93 -10.51 -11.38 -8.34
N PHE A 94 -10.25 -10.53 -7.36
CA PHE A 94 -10.06 -10.95 -5.96
C PHE A 94 -10.52 -9.83 -5.02
N THR A 95 -10.69 -10.17 -3.74
CA THR A 95 -11.01 -9.18 -2.70
C THR A 95 -9.74 -8.82 -1.94
N LEU A 96 -9.45 -7.52 -1.87
CA LEU A 96 -8.33 -7.02 -1.10
C LEU A 96 -8.64 -7.11 0.39
N ASN A 97 -7.74 -7.67 1.15
CA ASN A 97 -7.74 -7.63 2.62
C ASN A 97 -6.43 -7.01 3.12
N SER A 98 -6.33 -6.75 4.42
CA SER A 98 -5.16 -6.06 4.99
C SER A 98 -3.83 -6.77 4.72
N LYS A 99 -3.80 -8.11 4.58
CA LYS A 99 -2.56 -8.85 4.31
C LYS A 99 -2.15 -8.74 2.85
N LEU A 100 -3.10 -8.97 1.93
CA LEU A 100 -2.85 -8.77 0.50
C LEU A 100 -2.51 -7.31 0.21
N ALA A 101 -3.19 -6.35 0.86
CA ALA A 101 -2.86 -4.94 0.73
C ALA A 101 -1.42 -4.65 1.17
N LEU A 102 -0.98 -5.18 2.32
CA LEU A 102 0.39 -5.02 2.80
C LEU A 102 1.41 -5.66 1.85
N TYR A 103 1.11 -6.84 1.31
CA TYR A 103 1.96 -7.51 0.33
C TYR A 103 2.14 -6.63 -0.93
N PHE A 104 1.03 -6.21 -1.55
CA PHE A 104 1.08 -5.40 -2.77
C PHE A 104 1.70 -4.02 -2.54
N THR A 105 1.38 -3.32 -1.44
CA THR A 105 2.01 -2.02 -1.13
C THR A 105 3.51 -2.15 -0.95
N SER A 106 3.98 -3.20 -0.27
CA SER A 106 5.41 -3.46 -0.09
C SER A 106 6.11 -3.73 -1.43
N LEU A 107 5.50 -4.57 -2.27
CA LEU A 107 6.02 -4.88 -3.60
C LEU A 107 6.06 -3.64 -4.51
N PHE A 108 4.97 -2.88 -4.56
CA PHE A 108 4.87 -1.70 -5.42
C PHE A 108 5.79 -0.57 -4.97
N ASN A 109 6.00 -0.40 -3.66
CA ASN A 109 6.96 0.57 -3.13
C ASN A 109 8.42 0.15 -3.42
N LYS A 110 8.73 -1.16 -3.38
CA LYS A 110 10.04 -1.66 -3.81
C LYS A 110 10.33 -1.33 -5.28
N ASN A 111 9.30 -1.39 -6.13
CA ASN A 111 9.44 -1.09 -7.55
C ASN A 111 9.76 0.38 -7.84
N ILE A 112 9.46 1.31 -6.93
CA ILE A 112 9.84 2.73 -7.08
C ILE A 112 11.35 2.84 -7.32
N VAL A 113 12.14 2.19 -6.49
CA VAL A 113 13.61 2.21 -6.58
C VAL A 113 14.10 1.44 -7.80
N ILE A 114 13.56 0.23 -8.04
CA ILE A 114 13.97 -0.65 -9.14
C ILE A 114 13.73 0.02 -10.50
N LEU A 115 12.58 0.68 -10.67
CA LEU A 115 12.19 1.31 -11.92
C LEU A 115 12.64 2.77 -12.03
N GLY A 116 13.23 3.34 -10.95
CA GLY A 116 13.76 4.69 -10.90
C GLY A 116 12.68 5.76 -11.07
N TYR A 117 11.52 5.58 -10.43
CA TYR A 117 10.49 6.62 -10.41
C TYR A 117 10.95 7.83 -9.60
N SER A 118 10.60 9.02 -10.11
CA SER A 118 11.00 10.30 -9.54
C SER A 118 10.10 11.42 -10.09
N TYR A 119 10.31 12.64 -9.64
CA TYR A 119 9.60 13.81 -10.18
C TYR A 119 9.75 13.95 -11.70
N THR A 120 10.91 13.61 -12.27
CA THR A 120 11.15 13.65 -13.71
C THR A 120 10.65 12.41 -14.44
N LYS A 121 10.50 11.28 -13.75
CA LYS A 121 9.96 10.02 -14.27
C LYS A 121 8.71 9.62 -13.49
N LYS A 122 7.64 10.37 -13.67
CA LYS A 122 6.36 10.18 -12.95
C LYS A 122 5.76 8.79 -13.17
N ARG A 123 5.23 8.18 -12.11
CA ARG A 123 4.51 6.90 -12.12
C ARG A 123 3.04 7.11 -12.50
N ASN A 124 2.80 7.52 -13.75
CA ASN A 124 1.45 7.79 -14.27
C ASN A 124 0.66 6.51 -14.57
N GLN A 125 -0.64 6.64 -14.85
CA GLN A 125 -1.56 5.51 -15.12
C GLN A 125 -1.05 4.55 -16.19
N ILE A 126 -0.49 5.06 -17.29
CA ILE A 126 0.02 4.22 -18.39
C ILE A 126 1.19 3.38 -17.90
N ARG A 127 2.12 3.96 -17.17
CA ARG A 127 3.26 3.25 -16.59
C ARG A 127 2.82 2.23 -15.56
N ILE A 128 1.92 2.60 -14.64
CA ILE A 128 1.36 1.67 -13.64
C ILE A 128 0.71 0.47 -14.32
N LYS A 129 -0.14 0.68 -15.33
CA LYS A 129 -0.81 -0.42 -16.05
C LYS A 129 0.17 -1.39 -16.71
N ASN A 130 1.29 -0.89 -17.23
CA ASN A 130 2.30 -1.67 -17.92
C ASN A 130 3.45 -2.16 -17.04
N GLU A 131 3.48 -1.77 -15.77
CA GLU A 131 4.49 -2.20 -14.80
C GLU A 131 4.39 -3.70 -14.56
N ILE A 132 5.53 -4.39 -14.67
CA ILE A 132 5.64 -5.83 -14.46
C ILE A 132 6.01 -6.10 -13.00
N VAL A 133 5.33 -7.05 -12.40
CA VAL A 133 5.60 -7.57 -11.06
C VAL A 133 5.74 -9.09 -11.10
N LYS A 134 6.65 -9.64 -10.28
CA LYS A 134 6.75 -11.08 -10.09
C LYS A 134 5.92 -11.49 -8.89
N LEU A 135 5.03 -12.45 -9.08
CA LEU A 135 4.13 -12.96 -8.04
C LEU A 135 4.21 -14.48 -7.94
N PRO A 136 4.02 -15.03 -6.74
CA PRO A 136 3.91 -16.46 -6.54
C PRO A 136 2.70 -17.01 -7.31
N VAL A 137 2.83 -18.22 -7.83
CA VAL A 137 1.74 -18.91 -8.53
C VAL A 137 1.49 -20.27 -7.90
N ASN A 138 0.23 -20.68 -7.92
CA ASN A 138 -0.22 -22.02 -7.52
C ASN A 138 0.13 -23.07 -8.61
N ASN A 139 -0.21 -24.33 -8.36
CA ASN A 139 0.04 -25.44 -9.29
C ASN A 139 -0.68 -25.30 -10.64
N LEU A 140 -1.70 -24.44 -10.74
CA LEU A 140 -2.41 -24.11 -11.97
C LEU A 140 -1.77 -22.95 -12.72
N GLY A 141 -0.75 -22.31 -12.14
CA GLY A 141 -0.06 -21.16 -12.71
C GLY A 141 -0.82 -19.84 -12.54
N GLU A 142 -1.81 -19.80 -11.65
CA GLU A 142 -2.54 -18.61 -11.24
C GLU A 142 -1.88 -17.96 -10.03
N ILE A 143 -2.16 -16.66 -9.74
CA ILE A 143 -1.61 -15.96 -8.58
C ILE A 143 -2.02 -16.67 -7.29
N ASP A 144 -1.03 -17.02 -6.46
CA ASP A 144 -1.23 -17.70 -5.19
C ASP A 144 -1.45 -16.68 -4.06
N PHE A 145 -2.69 -16.23 -3.92
CA PHE A 145 -3.08 -15.28 -2.87
C PHE A 145 -2.95 -15.88 -1.45
N ASP A 146 -3.16 -17.19 -1.29
CA ASP A 146 -3.04 -17.89 -0.01
C ASP A 146 -1.58 -17.89 0.48
N PHE A 147 -0.63 -18.13 -0.44
CA PHE A 147 0.78 -17.98 -0.14
C PHE A 147 1.11 -16.55 0.30
N MET A 148 0.63 -15.53 -0.43
CA MET A 148 0.89 -14.13 -0.11
C MET A 148 0.39 -13.75 1.28
N GLU A 149 -0.82 -14.18 1.64
CA GLU A 149 -1.39 -13.96 2.98
C GLU A 149 -0.60 -14.68 4.08
N SER A 150 -0.24 -15.94 3.83
CA SER A 150 0.54 -16.76 4.76
C SER A 150 1.93 -16.18 4.99
N PHE A 151 2.56 -15.66 3.94
CA PHE A 151 3.83 -14.96 4.02
C PHE A 151 3.74 -13.72 4.94
N ILE A 152 2.73 -12.87 4.74
CA ILE A 152 2.54 -11.68 5.59
C ILE A 152 2.26 -12.08 7.04
N LYS A 153 1.45 -13.13 7.28
CA LYS A 153 1.23 -13.66 8.64
C LYS A 153 2.54 -14.09 9.30
N ALA A 154 3.41 -14.77 8.56
CA ALA A 154 4.71 -15.21 9.08
C ALA A 154 5.61 -14.02 9.42
N VAL A 155 5.71 -13.03 8.53
CA VAL A 155 6.49 -11.80 8.77
C VAL A 155 5.97 -11.06 10.00
N GLN A 156 4.65 -10.85 10.12
CA GLN A 156 4.04 -10.20 11.28
C GLN A 156 4.37 -10.93 12.58
N LYS A 157 4.29 -12.28 12.58
CA LYS A 157 4.64 -13.10 13.75
C LYS A 157 6.09 -12.93 14.17
N GLU A 158 7.02 -12.90 13.21
CA GLU A 158 8.44 -12.69 13.51
C GLU A 158 8.72 -11.26 14.02
N CYS A 159 8.05 -10.24 13.49
CA CYS A 159 8.15 -8.88 14.01
C CYS A 159 7.66 -8.80 15.47
N ILE A 160 6.52 -9.42 15.81
CA ILE A 160 6.00 -9.45 17.18
C ILE A 160 6.99 -10.13 18.12
N LYS A 161 7.50 -11.31 17.76
CA LYS A 161 8.52 -12.00 18.58
C LYS A 161 9.78 -11.15 18.81
N GLY A 162 10.21 -10.43 17.78
CA GLY A 162 11.36 -9.51 17.89
C GLY A 162 11.11 -8.41 18.91
N VAL A 163 9.92 -7.80 18.90
CA VAL A 163 9.50 -6.77 19.87
C VAL A 163 9.42 -7.35 21.29
N ASP A 164 8.78 -8.50 21.46
CA ASP A 164 8.66 -9.17 22.76
C ASP A 164 10.03 -9.49 23.36
N SER A 165 10.97 -10.01 22.55
CA SER A 165 12.33 -10.29 22.99
C SER A 165 13.09 -9.03 23.39
N TYR A 166 12.93 -7.93 22.66
CA TYR A 166 13.52 -6.64 22.97
C TYR A 166 12.98 -6.07 24.28
N LEU A 167 11.66 -6.09 24.49
CA LEU A 167 11.02 -5.61 25.70
C LEU A 167 11.45 -6.45 26.93
N ALA A 168 11.49 -7.78 26.80
CA ALA A 168 11.96 -8.67 27.88
C ALA A 168 13.39 -8.36 28.33
N LYS A 169 14.31 -8.11 27.38
CA LYS A 169 15.69 -7.71 27.70
C LYS A 169 15.74 -6.38 28.43
N ASN A 170 15.01 -5.36 27.96
CA ASN A 170 15.00 -4.05 28.60
C ASN A 170 14.44 -4.09 30.01
N ILE A 171 13.37 -4.84 30.23
CA ILE A 171 12.77 -5.03 31.57
C ILE A 171 13.77 -5.72 32.52
N ALA A 172 14.49 -6.76 32.05
CA ALA A 172 15.50 -7.45 32.83
C ALA A 172 16.64 -6.49 33.24
N THR A 173 17.18 -5.73 32.29
CA THR A 173 18.25 -4.75 32.54
C THR A 173 17.81 -3.67 33.53
N THR A 174 16.58 -3.15 33.39
CA THR A 174 16.05 -2.13 34.31
C THR A 174 15.91 -2.68 35.73
N LYS A 175 15.45 -3.93 35.90
CA LYS A 175 15.36 -4.58 37.21
C LYS A 175 16.72 -4.82 37.88
N GLU A 176 17.78 -5.04 37.11
CA GLU A 176 19.15 -5.16 37.63
C GLU A 176 19.71 -3.82 38.11
N LEU A 177 19.36 -2.71 37.43
CA LEU A 177 19.82 -1.37 37.78
C LEU A 177 19.13 -0.76 39.03
N ILE A 178 17.99 -1.32 39.43
CA ILE A 178 17.18 -0.84 40.57
C ILE A 178 17.49 -1.64 41.87
N LYS A 179 18.28 -2.72 41.79
CA LYS A 179 18.79 -3.46 42.94
C LYS A 179 20.08 -2.85 43.47
#